data_cc97c5c0425f94a852748e2afd7ad3da
#
_entry.id   cc97c5c0425f94a852748e2afd7ad3da
#
_cell.length_a   1.000
_cell.length_b   1.000
_cell.length_c   1.000
_cell.angle_alpha   90.00
_cell.angle_beta   90.00
_cell.angle_gamma   90.00
#
_symmetry.space_group_name_H-M   'P 1'
#
loop_
_entity.id
_entity.type
_entity.pdbx_description
1 polymer ?
#
loop_
_entity_poly.entity_id
_entity_poly.type
_entity_poly.pdbx_seq_one_letter_code
_entity_poly.pdbx_strand_id
1 'polypeptide(L)'
;ALALELGVSPDELTRHISYPCSQLRLLRYIENDMPATKDMVGIGEHSDFECFTILATGAPGLQVMNAEDHWVEAPPIPGCFVVNIGDIFETWSGGQFKSTQHRVVNLGRERYSFPLFFGLDYHAVAEVLDKFRTPETVAKYPPLKAGEHVMRMSVKGFRYMWEAYQAGEMQLDYELPEENPFKREAKAPGT
;
A
#
# COMPACT_ATOMS: atom_id res chain seq x y z
N ALA A 1 5.30 -11.01 -15.10
CA ALA A 1 3.83 -10.90 -15.02
C ALA A 1 3.41 -9.42 -15.16
N LEU A 2 3.71 -8.52 -14.21
CA LEU A 2 3.22 -7.12 -14.21
C LEU A 2 3.59 -6.33 -15.47
N ALA A 3 4.83 -6.45 -15.97
CA ALA A 3 5.24 -5.80 -17.23
C ALA A 3 4.44 -6.30 -18.44
N LEU A 4 4.15 -7.60 -18.49
CA LEU A 4 3.29 -8.19 -19.53
C LEU A 4 1.86 -7.64 -19.47
N GLU A 5 1.31 -7.50 -18.28
CA GLU A 5 -0.04 -6.95 -18.10
C GLU A 5 -0.10 -5.47 -18.50
N LEU A 6 0.92 -4.69 -18.14
CA LEU A 6 1.06 -3.32 -18.61
C LEU A 6 1.34 -3.24 -20.11
N GLY A 7 1.82 -4.33 -20.74
CA GLY A 7 2.24 -4.36 -22.15
C GLY A 7 3.46 -3.51 -22.42
N VAL A 8 4.42 -3.51 -21.48
CA VAL A 8 5.71 -2.81 -21.56
C VAL A 8 6.87 -3.80 -21.47
N SER A 9 8.07 -3.36 -21.83
CA SER A 9 9.27 -4.18 -21.63
C SER A 9 9.52 -4.41 -20.14
N PRO A 10 9.92 -5.62 -19.71
CA PRO A 10 10.37 -5.84 -18.34
C PRO A 10 11.43 -4.84 -17.87
N ASP A 11 12.33 -4.42 -18.75
CA ASP A 11 13.42 -3.48 -18.44
C ASP A 11 12.92 -2.09 -18.03
N GLU A 12 11.73 -1.68 -18.52
CA GLU A 12 11.11 -0.42 -18.09
C GLU A 12 10.82 -0.38 -16.60
N LEU A 13 10.52 -1.52 -16.01
CA LEU A 13 10.25 -1.66 -14.58
C LEU A 13 11.53 -2.03 -13.80
N THR A 14 12.30 -3.01 -14.30
CA THR A 14 13.44 -3.59 -13.56
C THR A 14 14.63 -2.65 -13.43
N ARG A 15 14.76 -1.65 -14.30
CA ARG A 15 15.80 -0.61 -14.18
C ARG A 15 15.74 0.19 -12.88
N HIS A 16 14.63 0.12 -12.16
CA HIS A 16 14.39 0.85 -10.90
C HIS A 16 14.58 -0.02 -9.64
N ILE A 17 15.09 -1.25 -9.78
CA ILE A 17 15.21 -2.24 -8.70
C ILE A 17 16.61 -2.84 -8.60
N SER A 18 17.64 -1.99 -8.64
CA SER A 18 19.04 -2.41 -8.46
C SER A 18 19.35 -2.70 -6.99
N TYR A 19 18.82 -1.85 -6.07
CA TYR A 19 18.91 -1.99 -4.62
C TYR A 19 17.60 -1.53 -3.96
N PRO A 20 16.53 -2.31 -4.13
CA PRO A 20 15.19 -1.88 -3.78
C PRO A 20 14.97 -1.78 -2.27
N CYS A 21 14.20 -0.76 -1.86
CA CYS A 21 13.73 -0.57 -0.49
C CYS A 21 12.56 -1.48 -0.15
N SER A 22 12.71 -2.78 -0.46
CA SER A 22 11.69 -3.79 -0.14
C SER A 22 11.75 -4.19 1.33
N GLN A 23 10.61 -4.50 1.94
CA GLN A 23 10.52 -4.86 3.35
C GLN A 23 9.64 -6.08 3.57
N LEU A 24 10.17 -7.10 4.26
CA LEU A 24 9.38 -8.20 4.81
C LEU A 24 9.06 -7.89 6.27
N ARG A 25 7.77 -7.88 6.64
CA ARG A 25 7.33 -7.76 8.02
C ARG A 25 6.79 -9.09 8.55
N LEU A 26 7.04 -9.32 9.82
CA LEU A 26 6.49 -10.46 10.56
C LEU A 26 5.50 -9.89 11.59
N LEU A 27 4.22 -10.03 11.33
CA LEU A 27 3.16 -9.44 12.15
C LEU A 27 2.43 -10.54 12.93
N ARG A 28 2.27 -10.31 14.23
CA ARG A 28 1.45 -11.12 15.12
C ARG A 28 0.36 -10.25 15.72
N TYR A 29 -0.88 -10.60 15.45
CA TYR A 29 -2.06 -10.03 16.11
C TYR A 29 -2.37 -10.92 17.32
N ILE A 30 -2.35 -10.32 18.51
CA ILE A 30 -2.50 -11.04 19.78
C ILE A 30 -3.98 -11.32 20.00
N GLU A 31 -4.27 -12.54 20.46
CA GLU A 31 -5.59 -12.89 20.97
C GLU A 31 -5.97 -11.98 22.13
N ASN A 32 -7.22 -11.53 22.16
CA ASN A 32 -7.75 -10.70 23.23
C ASN A 32 -9.22 -11.07 23.50
N ASP A 33 -9.64 -10.87 24.74
CA ASP A 33 -11.01 -11.18 25.21
C ASP A 33 -12.04 -10.12 24.82
N MET A 34 -11.65 -9.10 24.04
CA MET A 34 -12.59 -8.07 23.61
C MET A 34 -13.49 -8.64 22.52
N PRO A 35 -14.79 -8.39 22.57
CA PRO A 35 -15.71 -8.85 21.54
C PRO A 35 -15.28 -8.29 20.19
N ALA A 36 -15.18 -9.16 19.18
CA ALA A 36 -14.89 -8.76 17.81
C ALA A 36 -16.02 -7.84 17.31
N THR A 37 -15.77 -6.56 17.31
CA THR A 37 -16.69 -5.57 16.71
C THR A 37 -16.17 -5.18 15.34
N LYS A 38 -17.05 -4.81 14.41
CA LYS A 38 -16.67 -4.35 13.07
C LYS A 38 -15.76 -3.11 13.10
N ASP A 39 -15.73 -2.40 14.23
CA ASP A 39 -14.99 -1.16 14.45
C ASP A 39 -13.62 -1.41 15.11
N MET A 40 -13.33 -2.64 15.56
CA MET A 40 -12.02 -3.00 16.10
C MET A 40 -11.05 -3.32 14.97
N VAL A 41 -10.23 -2.36 14.64
CA VAL A 41 -9.27 -2.45 13.55
C VAL A 41 -7.90 -2.87 14.10
N GLY A 42 -7.36 -3.98 13.62
CA GLY A 42 -5.98 -4.38 13.91
C GLY A 42 -4.97 -3.50 13.16
N ILE A 43 -5.29 -3.16 11.91
CA ILE A 43 -4.60 -2.14 11.09
C ILE A 43 -5.69 -1.33 10.39
N GLY A 44 -5.62 0.00 10.53
CA GLY A 44 -6.54 0.94 9.90
C GLY A 44 -6.51 0.88 8.38
N GLU A 45 -7.49 1.49 7.74
CA GLU A 45 -7.54 1.54 6.28
C GLU A 45 -6.35 2.33 5.72
N HIS A 46 -5.70 1.76 4.72
CA HIS A 46 -4.55 2.34 4.05
C HIS A 46 -4.36 1.72 2.66
N SER A 47 -3.54 2.35 1.84
CA SER A 47 -2.88 1.74 0.67
C SER A 47 -1.44 1.40 1.03
N ASP A 48 -0.83 0.47 0.29
CA ASP A 48 0.61 0.24 0.38
C ASP A 48 1.36 1.25 -0.48
N PHE A 49 2.49 1.71 0.02
CA PHE A 49 3.24 2.83 -0.57
C PHE A 49 4.19 2.40 -1.67
N GLU A 50 4.50 1.12 -1.73
CA GLU A 50 5.43 0.50 -2.66
C GLU A 50 4.74 0.15 -4.00
N CYS A 51 5.38 -0.73 -4.80
CA CYS A 51 4.82 -1.18 -6.08
C CYS A 51 3.65 -2.14 -5.87
N PHE A 52 3.87 -3.17 -5.07
CA PHE A 52 2.89 -4.20 -4.74
C PHE A 52 3.30 -4.92 -3.47
N THR A 53 2.34 -5.59 -2.85
CA THR A 53 2.58 -6.43 -1.68
C THR A 53 2.23 -7.87 -1.99
N ILE A 54 3.08 -8.79 -1.53
CA ILE A 54 2.80 -10.24 -1.52
C ILE A 54 2.58 -10.64 -0.06
N LEU A 55 1.37 -11.05 0.28
CA LEU A 55 0.98 -11.34 1.64
C LEU A 55 0.74 -12.84 1.83
N ALA A 56 1.49 -13.45 2.76
CA ALA A 56 1.16 -14.75 3.33
C ALA A 56 0.36 -14.55 4.62
N THR A 57 -0.79 -15.19 4.73
CA THR A 57 -1.60 -15.20 5.96
C THR A 57 -2.37 -16.52 6.06
N GLY A 58 -2.49 -17.03 7.27
CA GLY A 58 -3.20 -18.30 7.54
C GLY A 58 -4.57 -18.11 8.18
N ALA A 59 -4.99 -16.88 8.46
CA ALA A 59 -6.24 -16.59 9.17
C ALA A 59 -7.00 -15.42 8.55
N PRO A 60 -8.35 -15.40 8.65
CA PRO A 60 -9.18 -14.31 8.14
C PRO A 60 -8.93 -12.98 8.85
N GLY A 61 -9.60 -11.91 8.39
CA GLY A 61 -9.55 -10.57 8.95
C GLY A 61 -9.02 -9.50 7.98
N LEU A 62 -8.45 -9.89 6.84
CA LEU A 62 -8.12 -8.94 5.78
C LEU A 62 -9.39 -8.55 5.04
N GLN A 63 -9.61 -7.25 4.90
CA GLN A 63 -10.63 -6.66 4.05
C GLN A 63 -9.98 -5.77 3.01
N VAL A 64 -10.46 -5.83 1.78
CA VAL A 64 -10.01 -5.00 0.67
C VAL A 64 -11.19 -4.21 0.09
N MET A 65 -10.90 -3.04 -0.44
CA MET A 65 -11.91 -2.21 -1.11
C MET A 65 -12.01 -2.61 -2.57
N ASN A 66 -13.20 -2.99 -2.99
CA ASN A 66 -13.47 -3.38 -4.38
C ASN A 66 -13.60 -2.15 -5.32
N ALA A 67 -13.88 -2.39 -6.60
CA ALA A 67 -13.99 -1.32 -7.60
C ALA A 67 -15.20 -0.38 -7.36
N GLU A 68 -16.21 -0.85 -6.65
CA GLU A 68 -17.40 -0.08 -6.27
C GLU A 68 -17.25 0.68 -4.94
N ASP A 69 -16.04 0.69 -4.36
CA ASP A 69 -15.68 1.30 -3.07
C ASP A 69 -16.38 0.65 -1.86
N HIS A 70 -16.65 -0.65 -1.93
CA HIS A 70 -17.16 -1.44 -0.80
C HIS A 70 -16.08 -2.35 -0.21
N TRP A 71 -16.11 -2.54 1.11
CA TRP A 71 -15.24 -3.48 1.81
C TRP A 71 -15.69 -4.92 1.58
N VAL A 72 -14.77 -5.75 1.10
CA VAL A 72 -14.98 -7.19 0.91
C VAL A 72 -13.92 -7.99 1.66
N GLU A 73 -14.30 -9.15 2.18
CA GLU A 73 -13.35 -10.06 2.82
C GLU A 73 -12.39 -10.67 1.78
N ALA A 74 -11.11 -10.75 2.16
CA ALA A 74 -10.10 -11.51 1.44
C ALA A 74 -9.63 -12.68 2.30
N PRO A 75 -10.39 -13.79 2.34
CA PRO A 75 -10.07 -14.93 3.18
C PRO A 75 -8.80 -15.63 2.68
N PRO A 76 -7.99 -16.22 3.57
CA PRO A 76 -6.82 -16.99 3.15
C PRO A 76 -7.25 -18.24 2.37
N ILE A 77 -6.55 -18.52 1.28
CA ILE A 77 -6.68 -19.74 0.49
C ILE A 77 -5.40 -20.55 0.71
N PRO A 78 -5.47 -21.81 1.19
CA PRO A 78 -4.30 -22.63 1.42
C PRO A 78 -3.39 -22.73 0.18
N GLY A 79 -2.09 -22.48 0.37
CA GLY A 79 -1.11 -22.52 -0.72
C GLY A 79 -1.09 -21.29 -1.63
N CYS A 80 -1.89 -20.25 -1.32
CA CYS A 80 -1.94 -19.02 -2.08
C CYS A 80 -1.43 -17.82 -1.27
N PHE A 81 -0.96 -16.80 -1.99
CA PHE A 81 -0.69 -15.48 -1.46
C PHE A 81 -1.79 -14.51 -1.88
N VAL A 82 -2.06 -13.52 -1.05
CA VAL A 82 -2.80 -12.32 -1.50
C VAL A 82 -1.80 -11.36 -2.11
N VAL A 83 -2.10 -10.83 -3.30
CA VAL A 83 -1.27 -9.81 -3.96
C VAL A 83 -2.11 -8.58 -4.19
N ASN A 84 -1.65 -7.44 -3.69
CA ASN A 84 -2.31 -6.16 -3.92
C ASN A 84 -1.35 -5.13 -4.54
N ILE A 85 -1.91 -4.27 -5.35
CA ILE A 85 -1.22 -3.14 -5.99
C ILE A 85 -1.02 -2.03 -4.96
N GLY A 86 0.14 -1.37 -5.05
CA GLY A 86 0.49 -0.20 -4.26
C GLY A 86 0.57 1.09 -5.09
N ASP A 87 0.89 2.19 -4.42
CA ASP A 87 0.81 3.55 -4.95
C ASP A 87 1.75 3.80 -6.14
N ILE A 88 2.96 3.22 -6.09
CA ILE A 88 3.94 3.34 -7.18
C ILE A 88 3.42 2.70 -8.46
N PHE A 89 2.80 1.53 -8.36
CA PHE A 89 2.26 0.85 -9.54
C PHE A 89 1.00 1.55 -10.10
N GLU A 90 0.18 2.14 -9.24
CA GLU A 90 -0.92 3.01 -9.69
C GLU A 90 -0.37 4.19 -10.49
N THR A 91 0.70 4.82 -10.01
CA THR A 91 1.38 5.92 -10.72
C THR A 91 1.89 5.47 -12.09
N TRP A 92 2.64 4.37 -12.16
CA TRP A 92 3.17 3.84 -13.42
C TRP A 92 2.07 3.57 -14.46
N SER A 93 0.96 3.01 -14.01
CA SER A 93 -0.16 2.66 -14.90
C SER A 93 -1.06 3.86 -15.25
N GLY A 94 -0.76 5.07 -14.77
CA GLY A 94 -1.65 6.22 -14.92
C GLY A 94 -3.04 5.99 -14.35
N GLY A 95 -3.11 5.14 -13.30
CA GLY A 95 -4.35 4.78 -12.62
C GLY A 95 -5.19 3.70 -13.29
N GLN A 96 -4.65 2.97 -14.27
CA GLN A 96 -5.32 1.77 -14.82
C GLN A 96 -5.44 0.68 -13.75
N PHE A 97 -4.38 0.52 -12.95
CA PHE A 97 -4.38 -0.32 -11.75
C PHE A 97 -4.43 0.58 -10.53
N LYS A 98 -5.42 0.38 -9.67
CA LYS A 98 -5.61 1.19 -8.47
C LYS A 98 -4.85 0.61 -7.30
N SER A 99 -4.19 1.48 -6.54
CA SER A 99 -3.68 1.12 -5.22
C SER A 99 -4.84 0.65 -4.35
N THR A 100 -4.69 -0.56 -3.79
CA THR A 100 -5.81 -1.24 -3.14
C THR A 100 -5.92 -0.78 -1.69
N GLN A 101 -6.98 -0.03 -1.38
CA GLN A 101 -7.30 0.26 0.00
C GLN A 101 -7.64 -1.04 0.73
N HIS A 102 -6.99 -1.27 1.88
CA HIS A 102 -7.23 -2.45 2.68
C HIS A 102 -7.09 -2.16 4.17
N ARG A 103 -7.63 -3.06 4.99
CA ARG A 103 -7.59 -2.98 6.44
C ARG A 103 -7.61 -4.37 7.06
N VAL A 104 -7.21 -4.48 8.32
CA VAL A 104 -7.34 -5.73 9.08
C VAL A 104 -8.30 -5.51 10.23
N VAL A 105 -9.41 -6.25 10.22
CA VAL A 105 -10.33 -6.29 11.37
C VAL A 105 -9.79 -7.26 12.41
N ASN A 106 -9.87 -6.87 13.68
CA ASN A 106 -9.47 -7.73 14.78
C ASN A 106 -10.62 -8.69 15.12
N LEU A 107 -10.37 -9.97 14.98
CA LEU A 107 -11.35 -11.03 15.25
C LEU A 107 -11.22 -11.61 16.66
N GLY A 108 -10.47 -10.99 17.57
CA GLY A 108 -10.25 -11.47 18.94
C GLY A 108 -9.38 -12.72 19.06
N ARG A 109 -8.88 -13.26 17.96
CA ARG A 109 -8.03 -14.46 17.92
C ARG A 109 -6.64 -14.17 17.39
N GLU A 110 -5.70 -15.03 17.74
CA GLU A 110 -4.34 -14.93 17.23
C GLU A 110 -4.31 -15.05 15.71
N ARG A 111 -3.53 -14.16 15.07
CA ARG A 111 -3.33 -14.14 13.62
C ARG A 111 -1.89 -13.79 13.30
N TYR A 112 -1.30 -14.50 12.37
CA TYR A 112 0.00 -14.19 11.79
C TYR A 112 -0.16 -13.69 10.36
N SER A 113 0.69 -12.75 9.98
CA SER A 113 0.68 -12.11 8.66
C SER A 113 2.09 -11.74 8.26
N PHE A 114 2.50 -12.09 7.05
CA PHE A 114 3.85 -11.90 6.53
C PHE A 114 3.80 -11.16 5.19
N PRO A 115 3.58 -9.84 5.20
CA PRO A 115 3.63 -9.04 3.98
C PRO A 115 5.06 -8.78 3.53
N LEU A 116 5.33 -9.02 2.26
CA LEU A 116 6.51 -8.54 1.54
C LEU A 116 6.07 -7.31 0.73
N PHE A 117 6.44 -6.13 1.19
CA PHE A 117 6.27 -4.87 0.48
C PHE A 117 7.39 -4.72 -0.54
N PHE A 118 7.05 -4.78 -1.82
CA PHE A 118 8.03 -4.71 -2.88
C PHE A 118 8.20 -3.28 -3.38
N GLY A 119 9.30 -2.65 -2.97
CA GLY A 119 9.65 -1.27 -3.30
C GLY A 119 10.59 -1.15 -4.49
N LEU A 120 10.89 0.10 -4.85
CA LEU A 120 11.94 0.48 -5.79
C LEU A 120 13.21 0.92 -5.03
N ASP A 121 14.27 1.24 -5.79
CA ASP A 121 15.44 1.93 -5.26
C ASP A 121 15.01 3.27 -4.64
N TYR A 122 15.65 3.69 -3.55
CA TYR A 122 15.24 4.89 -2.79
C TYR A 122 15.12 6.15 -3.67
N HIS A 123 16.08 6.36 -4.57
CA HIS A 123 16.11 7.53 -5.44
C HIS A 123 15.37 7.33 -6.78
N ALA A 124 14.75 6.17 -6.98
CA ALA A 124 13.97 5.94 -8.18
C ALA A 124 12.75 6.88 -8.23
N VAL A 125 12.46 7.36 -9.42
CA VAL A 125 11.29 8.19 -9.69
C VAL A 125 10.29 7.36 -10.49
N ALA A 126 9.10 7.18 -9.95
CA ALA A 126 7.99 6.58 -10.66
C ALA A 126 7.23 7.69 -11.41
N GLU A 127 7.10 7.54 -12.71
CA GLU A 127 6.31 8.42 -13.59
C GLU A 127 5.31 7.58 -14.37
N VAL A 128 4.25 8.21 -14.84
CA VAL A 128 3.31 7.55 -15.74
C VAL A 128 4.08 7.03 -16.97
N LEU A 129 4.02 5.72 -17.20
CA LEU A 129 4.67 5.06 -18.34
C LEU A 129 4.16 5.65 -19.66
N ASP A 130 5.01 5.77 -20.66
CA ASP A 130 4.71 6.45 -21.93
C ASP A 130 3.41 5.93 -22.57
N LYS A 131 3.16 4.64 -22.47
CA LYS A 131 1.91 4.00 -22.95
C LYS A 131 0.63 4.61 -22.36
N PHE A 132 0.68 5.12 -21.13
CA PHE A 132 -0.49 5.65 -20.39
C PHE A 132 -0.42 7.16 -20.24
N ARG A 133 0.59 7.81 -20.83
CA ARG A 133 0.88 9.22 -20.66
C ARG A 133 -0.08 10.09 -21.50
N THR A 134 -0.92 10.84 -20.80
CA THR A 134 -1.76 11.91 -21.34
C THR A 134 -1.62 13.15 -20.45
N PRO A 135 -2.02 14.36 -20.89
CA PRO A 135 -2.02 15.53 -20.04
C PRO A 135 -2.77 15.31 -18.71
N GLU A 136 -3.89 14.61 -18.76
CA GLU A 136 -4.73 14.32 -17.60
C GLU A 136 -4.04 13.34 -16.64
N THR A 137 -3.43 12.25 -17.16
CA THR A 137 -2.74 11.26 -16.31
C THR A 137 -1.50 11.86 -15.67
N VAL A 138 -0.72 12.67 -16.39
CA VAL A 138 0.46 13.36 -15.84
C VAL A 138 0.06 14.41 -14.79
N ALA A 139 -1.03 15.13 -14.99
CA ALA A 139 -1.53 16.09 -14.02
C ALA A 139 -2.01 15.40 -12.73
N LYS A 140 -2.64 14.23 -12.87
CA LYS A 140 -3.17 13.47 -11.74
C LYS A 140 -2.09 12.69 -10.98
N TYR A 141 -1.09 12.17 -11.69
CA TYR A 141 0.01 11.37 -11.15
C TYR A 141 1.35 12.06 -11.45
N PRO A 142 1.71 13.10 -10.69
CA PRO A 142 3.01 13.75 -10.83
C PRO A 142 4.13 12.76 -10.49
N PRO A 143 5.37 13.03 -10.94
CA PRO A 143 6.53 12.20 -10.61
C PRO A 143 6.63 11.92 -9.12
N LEU A 144 6.72 10.64 -8.76
CA LEU A 144 6.75 10.15 -7.39
C LEU A 144 8.12 9.58 -7.06
N LYS A 145 8.88 10.25 -6.19
CA LYS A 145 10.15 9.73 -5.69
C LYS A 145 9.87 8.61 -4.69
N ALA A 146 10.24 7.38 -5.04
CA ALA A 146 9.83 6.18 -4.34
C ALA A 146 10.19 6.19 -2.84
N GLY A 147 11.47 6.42 -2.51
CA GLY A 147 11.90 6.44 -1.11
C GLY A 147 11.33 7.58 -0.29
N GLU A 148 11.18 8.78 -0.87
CA GLU A 148 10.54 9.90 -0.20
C GLU A 148 9.06 9.63 0.06
N HIS A 149 8.34 9.02 -0.88
CA HIS A 149 6.93 8.67 -0.71
C HIS A 149 6.73 7.68 0.44
N VAL A 150 7.50 6.58 0.43
CA VAL A 150 7.45 5.58 1.51
C VAL A 150 7.76 6.22 2.86
N MET A 151 8.78 7.10 2.94
CA MET A 151 9.13 7.77 4.17
C MET A 151 8.04 8.74 4.66
N ARG A 152 7.49 9.57 3.76
CA ARG A 152 6.39 10.51 4.08
C ARG A 152 5.18 9.78 4.66
N MET A 153 4.76 8.68 4.00
CA MET A 153 3.63 7.89 4.46
C MET A 153 3.94 7.14 5.76
N SER A 154 5.17 6.65 5.93
CA SER A 154 5.61 6.00 7.16
C SER A 154 5.60 6.95 8.36
N VAL A 155 6.11 8.18 8.20
CA VAL A 155 6.09 9.20 9.27
C VAL A 155 4.66 9.49 9.71
N LYS A 156 3.70 9.57 8.78
CA LYS A 156 2.29 9.79 9.10
C LYS A 156 1.58 8.54 9.65
N GLY A 157 1.99 7.36 9.21
CA GLY A 157 1.34 6.09 9.57
C GLY A 157 1.84 5.46 10.88
N PHE A 158 3.09 5.73 11.29
CA PHE A 158 3.67 5.16 12.51
C PHE A 158 3.78 6.19 13.61
N ARG A 159 3.08 5.96 14.71
CA ARG A 159 3.02 6.88 15.86
C ARG A 159 4.42 7.30 16.34
N TYR A 160 5.34 6.37 16.51
CA TYR A 160 6.70 6.66 16.98
C TYR A 160 7.49 7.57 16.02
N MET A 161 7.29 7.42 14.70
CA MET A 161 7.93 8.29 13.69
C MET A 161 7.30 9.68 13.70
N TRP A 162 5.99 9.75 13.84
CA TRP A 162 5.27 11.02 13.97
C TRP A 162 5.70 11.79 15.21
N GLU A 163 5.80 11.12 16.37
CA GLU A 163 6.25 11.71 17.61
C GLU A 163 7.70 12.23 17.48
N ALA A 164 8.63 11.46 16.89
CA ALA A 164 10.00 11.89 16.64
C ALA A 164 10.08 13.10 15.68
N TYR A 165 9.25 13.12 14.62
CA TYR A 165 9.15 14.25 13.71
C TYR A 165 8.64 15.51 14.41
N GLN A 166 7.57 15.41 15.21
CA GLN A 166 7.02 16.54 15.98
C GLN A 166 8.01 17.06 17.05
N ALA A 167 8.83 16.19 17.63
CA ALA A 167 9.86 16.54 18.58
C ALA A 167 11.12 17.19 17.94
N GLY A 168 11.21 17.20 16.60
CA GLY A 168 12.40 17.68 15.87
C GLY A 168 13.57 16.71 15.89
N GLU A 169 13.37 15.49 16.38
CA GLU A 169 14.39 14.42 16.41
C GLU A 169 14.57 13.77 15.03
N MET A 170 13.57 13.90 14.16
CA MET A 170 13.61 13.50 12.76
C MET A 170 13.42 14.73 11.87
N GLN A 171 14.34 14.91 10.93
CA GLN A 171 14.27 15.97 9.92
C GLN A 171 14.08 15.35 8.54
N LEU A 172 13.26 15.97 7.72
CA LEU A 172 13.02 15.59 6.33
C LEU A 172 13.36 16.78 5.43
N ASP A 173 14.03 16.52 4.32
CA ASP A 173 14.38 17.54 3.33
C ASP A 173 13.19 17.86 2.38
N TYR A 174 11.99 17.39 2.72
CA TYR A 174 10.76 17.54 1.94
C TYR A 174 9.53 17.64 2.85
N GLU A 175 8.48 18.25 2.34
CA GLU A 175 7.22 18.43 3.07
C GLU A 175 6.41 17.14 3.16
N LEU A 176 5.70 16.97 4.28
CA LEU A 176 4.70 15.93 4.43
C LEU A 176 3.38 16.39 3.78
N PRO A 177 2.72 15.54 2.97
CA PRO A 177 1.42 15.87 2.42
C PRO A 177 0.37 15.95 3.54
N GLU A 178 -0.68 16.75 3.37
CA GLU A 178 -1.78 16.80 4.33
C GLU A 178 -2.49 15.46 4.44
N GLU A 179 -2.76 14.81 3.30
CA GLU A 179 -3.38 13.50 3.22
C GLU A 179 -2.62 12.57 2.25
N ASN A 180 -2.90 11.29 2.31
CA ASN A 180 -2.41 10.34 1.31
C ASN A 180 -3.14 10.60 -0.03
N PRO A 181 -2.44 10.97 -1.12
CA PRO A 181 -3.05 11.27 -2.41
C PRO A 181 -3.73 10.06 -3.08
N PHE A 182 -3.45 8.85 -2.61
CA PHE A 182 -4.05 7.60 -3.10
C PHE A 182 -5.22 7.11 -2.23
N LYS A 183 -5.56 7.83 -1.15
CA LYS A 183 -6.68 7.48 -0.29
C LYS A 183 -8.00 7.54 -1.06
N ARG A 184 -8.83 6.52 -0.86
CA ARG A 184 -10.23 6.48 -1.32
C ARG A 184 -11.12 6.27 -0.12
N GLU A 185 -12.30 6.85 -0.14
CA GLU A 185 -13.29 6.66 0.92
C GLU A 185 -14.25 5.53 0.55
N ALA A 186 -14.54 4.67 1.53
CA ALA A 186 -15.52 3.61 1.36
C ALA A 186 -16.93 4.19 1.30
N LYS A 187 -17.77 3.65 0.42
CA LYS A 187 -19.20 3.94 0.42
C LYS A 187 -19.89 3.29 1.61
N ALA A 188 -20.93 3.94 2.11
CA ALA A 188 -21.77 3.37 3.12
C ALA A 188 -22.43 2.06 2.62
N PRO A 189 -22.63 1.07 3.50
CA PRO A 189 -23.35 -0.13 3.11
C PRO A 189 -24.76 0.22 2.63
N GLY A 190 -25.12 -0.14 1.40
CA GLY A 190 -26.48 0.01 0.86
C GLY A 190 -26.75 1.28 0.02
N THR A 191 -25.69 1.96 -0.46
CA THR A 191 -25.83 3.02 -1.49
C THR A 191 -25.43 2.55 -2.86
#